data_1a2ea4dec1731a766109cc45dd55447a
#
_entry.id   1a2ea4dec1731a766109cc45dd55447a
#
_cell.length_a   1.000
_cell.length_b   1.000
_cell.length_c   1.000
_cell.angle_alpha   90.00
_cell.angle_beta   90.00
_cell.angle_gamma   90.00
#
_symmetry.space_group_name_H-M   'P 1'
#
loop_
_entity.id
_entity.type
_entity.pdbx_description
1 polymer ?
#
loop_
_entity_poly.entity_id
_entity_poly.type
_entity_poly.pdbx_seq_one_letter_code
_entity_poly.pdbx_strand_id
1 'polypeptide(L)'
;MAEWLTIFDTEGKKLGKKLRDDVHRDGDWHETFHCWFVEKENNDICLYFQLRAKNKKDFPGKWDITSAGHIMHDEDIQIGGLREIEEELGLSFQTTDLKYKGIFKINHEIPHFIDREMCHMYFHNVIKPPLFSPGDEVEDVMKINATSFLQLLKGEIPSITGISALNEHAKPIAITREDIYPYEIEYYKFVVEKGRDMLKINNF
;
A
#
# COMPACT_ATOMS: atom_id res chain seq x y z
N MET A 1 -0.11 22.17 4.43
CA MET A 1 1.31 22.64 4.34
C MET A 1 1.91 22.17 3.03
N ALA A 2 2.97 22.83 2.53
CA ALA A 2 3.66 22.38 1.34
C ALA A 2 4.48 21.12 1.66
N GLU A 3 4.29 20.05 0.91
CA GLU A 3 4.98 18.77 1.10
C GLU A 3 6.30 18.77 0.33
N TRP A 4 7.42 18.72 1.03
CA TRP A 4 8.75 18.65 0.48
C TRP A 4 9.28 17.23 0.55
N LEU A 5 9.68 16.66 -0.59
CA LEU A 5 10.24 15.32 -0.69
C LEU A 5 11.74 15.38 -0.97
N THR A 6 12.48 14.42 -0.43
CA THR A 6 13.86 14.19 -0.82
C THR A 6 13.89 13.55 -2.20
N ILE A 7 14.75 14.05 -3.09
CA ILE A 7 14.93 13.50 -4.43
C ILE A 7 16.28 12.79 -4.57
N PHE A 8 16.29 11.73 -5.40
CA PHE A 8 17.44 10.86 -5.58
C PHE A 8 17.73 10.64 -7.07
N ASP A 9 18.95 10.20 -7.37
CA ASP A 9 19.29 9.66 -8.68
C ASP A 9 18.90 8.17 -8.80
N THR A 10 19.12 7.58 -9.96
CA THR A 10 18.80 6.16 -10.24
C THR A 10 19.57 5.17 -9.36
N GLU A 11 20.72 5.60 -8.80
CA GLU A 11 21.56 4.80 -7.92
C GLU A 11 21.17 4.95 -6.44
N GLY A 12 20.22 5.85 -6.14
CA GLY A 12 19.74 6.12 -4.78
C GLY A 12 20.59 7.14 -4.01
N LYS A 13 21.39 7.95 -4.73
CA LYS A 13 22.14 9.04 -4.11
C LYS A 13 21.24 10.27 -3.98
N LYS A 14 21.19 10.84 -2.77
CA LYS A 14 20.41 12.05 -2.47
C LYS A 14 20.91 13.24 -3.31
N LEU A 15 19.99 13.89 -4.03
CA LEU A 15 20.26 15.05 -4.88
C LEU A 15 19.81 16.38 -4.24
N GLY A 16 18.81 16.33 -3.34
CA GLY A 16 18.25 17.52 -2.72
C GLY A 16 16.80 17.32 -2.33
N LYS A 17 16.00 18.37 -2.44
CA LYS A 17 14.55 18.31 -2.19
C LYS A 17 13.78 19.13 -3.21
N LYS A 18 12.52 18.71 -3.48
CA LYS A 18 11.54 19.45 -4.28
C LYS A 18 10.16 19.37 -3.64
N LEU A 19 9.27 20.25 -4.08
CA LEU A 19 7.84 20.12 -3.76
C LEU A 19 7.27 18.85 -4.43
N ARG A 20 6.35 18.17 -3.77
CA ARG A 20 5.72 16.94 -4.26
C ARG A 20 5.20 17.06 -5.69
N ASP A 21 4.48 18.15 -6.02
CA ASP A 21 3.97 18.38 -7.38
C ASP A 21 5.09 18.52 -8.42
N ASP A 22 6.23 19.11 -8.06
CA ASP A 22 7.40 19.21 -8.93
C ASP A 22 8.10 17.86 -9.10
N VAL A 23 8.19 17.05 -8.04
CA VAL A 23 8.75 15.69 -8.07
C VAL A 23 8.01 14.82 -9.08
N HIS A 24 6.67 14.79 -9.01
CA HIS A 24 5.85 13.99 -9.93
C HIS A 24 5.76 14.58 -11.35
N ARG A 25 5.87 15.90 -11.50
CA ARG A 25 5.97 16.52 -12.83
C ARG A 25 7.28 16.17 -13.53
N ASP A 26 8.40 16.24 -12.79
CA ASP A 26 9.76 16.05 -13.31
C ASP A 26 10.19 14.57 -13.33
N GLY A 27 9.48 13.71 -12.59
CA GLY A 27 9.76 12.28 -12.49
C GLY A 27 11.02 11.98 -11.68
N ASP A 28 11.25 12.70 -10.59
CA ASP A 28 12.38 12.44 -9.71
C ASP A 28 12.12 11.21 -8.83
N TRP A 29 13.15 10.40 -8.60
CA TRP A 29 13.07 9.33 -7.61
C TRP A 29 12.92 9.90 -6.21
N HIS A 30 11.98 9.36 -5.45
CA HIS A 30 11.71 9.74 -4.07
C HIS A 30 11.33 8.53 -3.22
N GLU A 31 11.35 8.68 -1.91
CA GLU A 31 11.06 7.60 -0.96
C GLU A 31 9.59 7.63 -0.54
N THR A 32 8.99 6.42 -0.49
CA THR A 32 7.66 6.19 0.04
C THR A 32 7.68 5.06 1.08
N PHE A 33 6.72 5.09 1.96
CA PHE A 33 6.44 4.02 2.91
C PHE A 33 5.24 3.23 2.42
N HIS A 34 5.39 1.90 2.28
CA HIS A 34 4.31 0.99 1.94
C HIS A 34 4.15 -0.04 3.04
N CYS A 35 2.99 -0.09 3.67
CA CYS A 35 2.70 -1.06 4.72
C CYS A 35 1.52 -1.95 4.35
N TRP A 36 1.77 -3.25 4.29
CA TRP A 36 0.76 -4.26 4.05
C TRP A 36 0.37 -4.95 5.36
N PHE A 37 -0.92 -4.96 5.68
CA PHE A 37 -1.44 -5.78 6.76
C PHE A 37 -1.77 -7.15 6.21
N VAL A 38 -1.26 -8.17 6.89
CA VAL A 38 -1.32 -9.57 6.44
C VAL A 38 -1.86 -10.43 7.56
N GLU A 39 -2.90 -11.19 7.28
CA GLU A 39 -3.53 -12.13 8.22
C GLU A 39 -3.39 -13.55 7.69
N LYS A 40 -3.02 -14.48 8.56
CA LYS A 40 -3.03 -15.90 8.23
C LYS A 40 -4.46 -16.42 8.21
N GLU A 41 -4.88 -16.99 7.10
CA GLU A 41 -6.19 -17.62 6.97
C GLU A 41 -6.05 -19.02 6.36
N ASN A 42 -6.29 -20.06 7.18
CA ASN A 42 -6.06 -21.44 6.80
C ASN A 42 -4.62 -21.69 6.31
N ASN A 43 -4.44 -22.18 5.08
CA ASN A 43 -3.15 -22.44 4.46
C ASN A 43 -2.69 -21.30 3.52
N ASP A 44 -3.28 -20.13 3.62
CA ASP A 44 -2.92 -18.95 2.81
C ASP A 44 -2.89 -17.70 3.69
N ILE A 45 -2.77 -16.55 3.05
CA ILE A 45 -2.85 -15.24 3.67
C ILE A 45 -4.00 -14.43 3.07
N CYS A 46 -4.52 -13.51 3.86
CA CYS A 46 -5.31 -12.39 3.40
C CYS A 46 -4.49 -11.11 3.49
N LEU A 47 -4.68 -10.24 2.52
CA LEU A 47 -4.15 -8.88 2.49
C LEU A 47 -5.27 -7.90 2.81
N TYR A 48 -4.94 -6.84 3.53
CA TYR A 48 -5.85 -5.72 3.74
C TYR A 48 -5.56 -4.62 2.73
N PHE A 49 -6.61 -4.10 2.12
CA PHE A 49 -6.57 -3.01 1.15
C PHE A 49 -7.36 -1.83 1.70
N GLN A 50 -6.90 -0.61 1.50
CA GLN A 50 -7.70 0.58 1.72
C GLN A 50 -8.45 1.00 0.45
N LEU A 51 -9.65 1.55 0.61
CA LEU A 51 -10.36 2.22 -0.47
C LEU A 51 -10.02 3.71 -0.43
N ARG A 52 -9.32 4.17 -1.44
CA ARG A 52 -8.95 5.59 -1.59
C ARG A 52 -10.18 6.46 -1.69
N ALA A 53 -10.22 7.53 -0.94
CA ALA A 53 -11.35 8.45 -0.95
C ALA A 53 -11.55 9.09 -2.34
N LYS A 54 -12.80 9.42 -2.67
CA LYS A 54 -13.19 9.99 -3.97
C LYS A 54 -12.66 11.40 -4.21
N ASN A 55 -12.23 12.09 -3.16
CA ASN A 55 -11.61 13.41 -3.22
C ASN A 55 -10.10 13.39 -3.47
N LYS A 56 -9.47 12.21 -3.52
CA LYS A 56 -8.04 12.09 -3.85
C LYS A 56 -7.80 12.52 -5.30
N LYS A 57 -6.69 13.25 -5.51
CA LYS A 57 -6.27 13.76 -6.83
C LYS A 57 -5.95 12.62 -7.81
N ASP A 58 -5.25 11.60 -7.29
CA ASP A 58 -4.73 10.50 -8.09
C ASP A 58 -5.46 9.20 -7.72
N PHE A 59 -5.98 8.50 -8.73
CA PHE A 59 -6.67 7.21 -8.61
C PHE A 59 -7.75 7.14 -7.52
N PRO A 60 -8.73 8.08 -7.48
CA PRO A 60 -9.82 8.05 -6.49
C PRO A 60 -10.66 6.78 -6.61
N GLY A 61 -11.12 6.25 -5.48
CA GLY A 61 -12.02 5.09 -5.44
C GLY A 61 -11.37 3.77 -5.84
N LYS A 62 -10.04 3.66 -5.83
CA LYS A 62 -9.31 2.40 -6.06
C LYS A 62 -8.95 1.73 -4.73
N TRP A 63 -8.96 0.40 -4.74
CA TRP A 63 -8.40 -0.41 -3.67
C TRP A 63 -6.88 -0.40 -3.79
N ASP A 64 -6.22 0.01 -2.74
CA ASP A 64 -4.80 0.29 -2.69
C ASP A 64 -4.13 -0.40 -1.50
N ILE A 65 -2.85 -0.21 -1.32
CA ILE A 65 -2.03 -0.67 -0.20
C ILE A 65 -2.76 -0.37 1.12
N THR A 66 -2.58 -1.20 2.14
CA THR A 66 -3.26 -0.98 3.43
C THR A 66 -2.99 0.40 4.00
N SER A 67 -1.73 0.84 3.99
CA SER A 67 -1.33 2.23 4.26
C SER A 67 -0.07 2.58 3.47
N ALA A 68 -0.06 3.75 2.84
CA ALA A 68 1.08 4.21 2.06
C ALA A 68 1.14 5.74 1.99
N GLY A 69 2.35 6.27 2.08
CA GLY A 69 2.54 7.70 1.96
C GLY A 69 3.97 8.11 1.66
N HIS A 70 4.14 9.38 1.32
CA HIS A 70 5.43 9.99 1.06
C HIS A 70 6.20 10.25 2.34
N ILE A 71 7.51 10.05 2.26
CA ILE A 71 8.43 10.43 3.35
C ILE A 71 8.88 11.85 3.12
N MET A 72 8.58 12.71 4.06
CA MET A 72 8.97 14.12 3.98
C MET A 72 10.48 14.27 4.03
N HIS A 73 10.95 15.39 3.49
CA HIS A 73 12.37 15.70 3.54
C HIS A 73 12.88 15.75 4.99
N ASP A 74 13.97 15.01 5.26
CA ASP A 74 14.57 14.83 6.58
C ASP A 74 13.70 14.08 7.61
N GLU A 75 12.59 13.44 7.20
CA GLU A 75 11.80 12.54 8.04
C GLU A 75 12.45 11.14 8.06
N ASP A 76 12.43 10.48 9.20
CA ASP A 76 12.79 9.07 9.30
C ASP A 76 11.69 8.20 8.69
N ILE A 77 12.07 7.18 7.90
CA ILE A 77 11.14 6.30 7.17
C ILE A 77 10.12 5.63 8.10
N GLN A 78 10.55 5.16 9.28
CA GLN A 78 9.64 4.47 10.19
C GLN A 78 8.70 5.45 10.89
N ILE A 79 9.20 6.63 11.25
CA ILE A 79 8.39 7.67 11.90
C ILE A 79 7.35 8.19 10.92
N GLY A 80 7.75 8.50 9.67
CA GLY A 80 6.81 8.89 8.61
C GLY A 80 5.77 7.82 8.36
N GLY A 81 6.20 6.56 8.27
CA GLY A 81 5.27 5.44 8.07
C GLY A 81 4.27 5.24 9.21
N LEU A 82 4.68 5.42 10.47
CA LEU A 82 3.76 5.36 11.60
C LEU A 82 2.75 6.51 11.59
N ARG A 83 3.17 7.71 11.17
CA ARG A 83 2.29 8.86 10.96
C ARG A 83 1.25 8.56 9.90
N GLU A 84 1.64 8.00 8.74
CA GLU A 84 0.71 7.62 7.66
C GLU A 84 -0.32 6.57 8.14
N ILE A 85 0.11 5.54 8.89
CA ILE A 85 -0.81 4.54 9.46
C ILE A 85 -1.83 5.19 10.40
N GLU A 86 -1.39 6.16 11.22
CA GLU A 86 -2.30 6.87 12.14
C GLU A 86 -3.25 7.79 11.38
N GLU A 87 -2.76 8.56 10.41
CA GLU A 87 -3.57 9.50 9.61
C GLU A 87 -4.59 8.78 8.73
N GLU A 88 -4.18 7.69 8.05
CA GLU A 88 -5.04 6.96 7.12
C GLU A 88 -6.00 5.99 7.82
N LEU A 89 -5.53 5.26 8.84
CA LEU A 89 -6.25 4.13 9.43
C LEU A 89 -6.71 4.36 10.89
N GLY A 90 -6.25 5.44 11.53
CA GLY A 90 -6.52 5.72 12.94
C GLY A 90 -5.88 4.72 13.90
N LEU A 91 -4.79 4.07 13.49
CA LEU A 91 -4.10 3.05 14.29
C LEU A 91 -2.77 3.58 14.81
N SER A 92 -2.53 3.41 16.10
CA SER A 92 -1.26 3.79 16.73
C SER A 92 -0.38 2.57 16.91
N PHE A 93 0.75 2.52 16.20
CA PHE A 93 1.72 1.43 16.21
C PHE A 93 3.08 1.87 16.75
N GLN A 94 3.87 0.87 17.15
CA GLN A 94 5.30 1.01 17.46
C GLN A 94 6.12 0.48 16.26
N THR A 95 7.34 0.93 16.09
CA THR A 95 8.26 0.42 15.05
C THR A 95 8.45 -1.10 15.09
N THR A 96 8.36 -1.70 16.28
CA THR A 96 8.46 -3.14 16.51
C THR A 96 7.28 -3.95 15.97
N ASP A 97 6.13 -3.31 15.74
CA ASP A 97 4.92 -3.94 15.18
C ASP A 97 5.03 -4.17 13.67
N LEU A 98 6.01 -3.52 13.05
CA LEU A 98 6.25 -3.57 11.62
C LEU A 98 7.48 -4.41 11.28
N LYS A 99 7.41 -5.16 10.18
CA LYS A 99 8.51 -5.98 9.66
C LYS A 99 8.97 -5.42 8.32
N TYR A 100 10.16 -4.83 8.30
CA TYR A 100 10.80 -4.37 7.07
C TYR A 100 11.18 -5.54 6.16
N LYS A 101 10.91 -5.43 4.86
CA LYS A 101 11.13 -6.48 3.86
C LYS A 101 11.93 -6.01 2.63
N GLY A 102 12.53 -4.83 2.70
CA GLY A 102 13.37 -4.29 1.65
C GLY A 102 12.73 -3.14 0.88
N ILE A 103 13.37 -2.74 -0.21
CA ILE A 103 12.89 -1.68 -1.10
C ILE A 103 12.38 -2.33 -2.39
N PHE A 104 11.18 -1.90 -2.84
CA PHE A 104 10.69 -2.17 -4.18
C PHE A 104 10.67 -0.86 -4.97
N LYS A 105 11.21 -0.86 -6.20
CA LYS A 105 11.21 0.34 -7.04
C LYS A 105 10.03 0.31 -7.99
N ILE A 106 9.24 1.37 -8.00
CA ILE A 106 8.13 1.58 -8.93
C ILE A 106 8.50 2.70 -9.89
N ASN A 107 8.13 2.53 -11.16
CA ASN A 107 8.19 3.57 -12.18
C ASN A 107 6.85 3.55 -12.91
N HIS A 108 5.97 4.46 -12.57
CA HIS A 108 4.64 4.58 -13.15
C HIS A 108 4.52 5.91 -13.90
N GLU A 109 4.26 5.85 -15.21
CA GLU A 109 4.16 7.03 -16.06
C GLU A 109 2.76 7.10 -16.70
N ILE A 110 2.05 8.18 -16.42
CA ILE A 110 0.82 8.56 -17.10
C ILE A 110 0.95 10.02 -17.58
N PRO A 111 0.11 10.49 -18.52
CA PRO A 111 0.18 11.87 -18.97
C PRO A 111 0.15 12.86 -17.80
N HIS A 112 1.17 13.71 -17.71
CA HIS A 112 1.36 14.75 -16.68
C HIS A 112 1.65 14.27 -15.24
N PHE A 113 1.90 12.97 -15.04
CA PHE A 113 2.25 12.41 -13.74
C PHE A 113 3.24 11.27 -13.91
N ILE A 114 4.45 11.45 -13.37
CA ILE A 114 5.52 10.45 -13.38
C ILE A 114 5.83 10.12 -11.93
N ASP A 115 5.54 8.89 -11.55
CA ASP A 115 5.75 8.41 -10.20
C ASP A 115 6.91 7.42 -10.15
N ARG A 116 8.03 7.84 -9.55
CA ARG A 116 9.22 7.03 -9.40
C ARG A 116 9.56 6.87 -7.93
N GLU A 117 9.11 5.76 -7.38
CA GLU A 117 9.19 5.51 -5.96
C GLU A 117 10.26 4.48 -5.59
N MET A 118 10.98 4.75 -4.51
CA MET A 118 11.70 3.76 -3.73
C MET A 118 10.82 3.39 -2.53
N CYS A 119 9.96 2.39 -2.72
CA CYS A 119 8.98 1.98 -1.72
C CYS A 119 9.64 1.16 -0.62
N HIS A 120 9.72 1.71 0.58
CA HIS A 120 10.16 0.96 1.76
C HIS A 120 9.04 0.04 2.22
N MET A 121 9.20 -1.26 1.97
CA MET A 121 8.18 -2.29 2.18
C MET A 121 8.13 -2.76 3.62
N TYR A 122 7.03 -2.48 4.29
CA TYR A 122 6.75 -2.93 5.65
C TYR A 122 5.52 -3.84 5.68
N PHE A 123 5.49 -4.72 6.67
CA PHE A 123 4.39 -5.65 6.87
C PHE A 123 3.98 -5.68 8.34
N HIS A 124 2.68 -5.67 8.59
CA HIS A 124 2.09 -5.91 9.90
C HIS A 124 1.38 -7.27 9.92
N ASN A 125 1.69 -8.10 10.92
CA ASN A 125 1.01 -9.38 11.13
C ASN A 125 -0.27 -9.16 11.94
N VAL A 126 -1.42 -9.28 11.31
CA VAL A 126 -2.72 -9.17 11.95
C VAL A 126 -3.04 -10.46 12.69
N ILE A 127 -3.00 -10.42 14.01
CA ILE A 127 -3.41 -11.54 14.90
C ILE A 127 -4.88 -11.41 15.29
N LYS A 128 -5.34 -10.18 15.44
CA LYS A 128 -6.73 -9.81 15.70
C LYS A 128 -7.10 -8.66 14.78
N PRO A 129 -8.29 -8.68 14.15
CA PRO A 129 -8.72 -7.57 13.31
C PRO A 129 -8.58 -6.23 14.05
N PRO A 130 -7.86 -5.25 13.48
CA PRO A 130 -7.73 -3.93 14.09
C PRO A 130 -9.08 -3.21 14.12
N LEU A 131 -9.26 -2.35 15.09
CA LEU A 131 -10.39 -1.41 15.11
C LEU A 131 -10.00 -0.17 14.30
N PHE A 132 -10.19 -0.25 12.98
CA PHE A 132 -9.91 0.84 12.09
C PHE A 132 -10.80 2.06 12.37
N SER A 133 -10.21 3.25 12.33
CA SER A 133 -10.90 4.54 12.38
C SER A 133 -10.33 5.45 11.29
N PRO A 134 -10.65 5.17 10.00
CA PRO A 134 -10.03 5.84 8.88
C PRO A 134 -10.19 7.36 8.92
N GLY A 135 -9.15 8.06 8.47
CA GLY A 135 -9.19 9.49 8.21
C GLY A 135 -9.91 9.82 6.90
N ASP A 136 -9.91 11.11 6.53
CA ASP A 136 -10.66 11.63 5.37
C ASP A 136 -10.15 11.10 4.00
N GLU A 137 -9.00 10.46 3.98
CA GLU A 137 -8.37 9.94 2.76
C GLU A 137 -8.74 8.50 2.44
N VAL A 138 -9.39 7.77 3.36
CA VAL A 138 -9.75 6.36 3.25
C VAL A 138 -11.24 6.16 3.52
N GLU A 139 -11.96 5.61 2.53
CA GLU A 139 -13.41 5.37 2.66
C GLU A 139 -13.73 4.01 3.30
N ASP A 140 -12.91 2.99 3.06
CA ASP A 140 -13.11 1.63 3.59
C ASP A 140 -11.77 0.89 3.70
N VAL A 141 -11.77 -0.20 4.47
CA VAL A 141 -10.68 -1.18 4.52
C VAL A 141 -11.26 -2.55 4.26
N MET A 142 -10.62 -3.36 3.40
CA MET A 142 -11.14 -4.64 2.98
C MET A 142 -10.09 -5.74 3.09
N LYS A 143 -10.55 -6.92 3.51
CA LYS A 143 -9.73 -8.14 3.54
C LYS A 143 -9.97 -8.99 2.30
N ILE A 144 -8.89 -9.40 1.61
CA ILE A 144 -8.92 -10.17 0.36
C ILE A 144 -7.93 -11.34 0.45
N ASN A 145 -8.36 -12.53 0.05
CA ASN A 145 -7.48 -13.70 -0.04
C ASN A 145 -6.42 -13.51 -1.13
N ALA A 146 -5.15 -13.79 -0.82
CA ALA A 146 -4.02 -13.50 -1.69
C ALA A 146 -3.98 -14.37 -2.95
N THR A 147 -4.36 -15.65 -2.88
CA THR A 147 -4.43 -16.54 -4.05
C THR A 147 -5.48 -16.04 -5.04
N SER A 148 -6.70 -15.76 -4.55
CA SER A 148 -7.79 -15.24 -5.40
C SER A 148 -7.41 -13.88 -6.00
N PHE A 149 -6.73 -13.03 -5.23
CA PHE A 149 -6.24 -11.74 -5.72
C PHE A 149 -5.24 -11.90 -6.88
N LEU A 150 -4.26 -12.82 -6.76
CA LEU A 150 -3.32 -13.08 -7.85
C LEU A 150 -4.00 -13.69 -9.09
N GLN A 151 -5.04 -14.52 -8.91
CA GLN A 151 -5.84 -15.06 -10.02
C GLN A 151 -6.60 -13.95 -10.76
N LEU A 152 -7.18 -12.98 -10.02
CA LEU A 152 -7.81 -11.79 -10.59
C LEU A 152 -6.81 -11.00 -11.43
N LEU A 153 -5.63 -10.71 -10.88
CA LEU A 153 -4.60 -9.93 -11.57
C LEU A 153 -4.09 -10.60 -12.85
N LYS A 154 -4.06 -11.93 -12.88
CA LYS A 154 -3.70 -12.73 -14.08
C LYS A 154 -4.84 -12.86 -15.09
N GLY A 155 -6.05 -12.41 -14.74
CA GLY A 155 -7.25 -12.58 -15.58
C GLY A 155 -7.79 -14.01 -15.60
N GLU A 156 -7.40 -14.86 -14.64
CA GLU A 156 -7.90 -16.25 -14.50
C GLU A 156 -9.35 -16.28 -14.00
N ILE A 157 -9.74 -15.26 -13.23
CA ILE A 157 -11.12 -15.05 -12.75
C ILE A 157 -11.53 -13.59 -12.99
N PRO A 158 -12.82 -13.32 -13.29
CA PRO A 158 -13.29 -11.98 -13.63
C PRO A 158 -13.46 -11.05 -12.42
N SER A 159 -13.70 -11.61 -11.25
CA SER A 159 -13.91 -10.85 -10.00
C SER A 159 -13.59 -11.70 -8.78
N ILE A 160 -13.33 -11.03 -7.68
CA ILE A 160 -13.18 -11.60 -6.34
C ILE A 160 -14.17 -10.97 -5.40
N THR A 161 -14.36 -11.60 -4.25
CA THR A 161 -15.22 -11.05 -3.19
C THR A 161 -14.38 -10.48 -2.08
N GLY A 162 -14.69 -9.24 -1.69
CA GLY A 162 -14.11 -8.60 -0.52
C GLY A 162 -15.19 -8.33 0.54
N ILE A 163 -14.75 -8.27 1.79
CA ILE A 163 -15.61 -7.95 2.94
C ILE A 163 -14.97 -6.77 3.68
N SER A 164 -15.75 -5.71 3.90
CA SER A 164 -15.29 -4.56 4.68
C SER A 164 -14.83 -4.98 6.07
N ALA A 165 -13.68 -4.48 6.48
CA ALA A 165 -13.16 -4.66 7.83
C ALA A 165 -13.66 -3.57 8.81
N LEU A 166 -14.38 -2.56 8.31
CA LEU A 166 -14.99 -1.51 9.13
C LEU A 166 -16.38 -1.88 9.65
N ASN A 167 -17.04 -2.84 9.02
CA ASN A 167 -18.41 -3.20 9.36
C ASN A 167 -18.61 -4.72 9.29
N GLU A 168 -18.72 -5.36 10.44
CA GLU A 168 -18.94 -6.81 10.56
C GLU A 168 -20.24 -7.31 9.88
N HIS A 169 -21.18 -6.40 9.63
CA HIS A 169 -22.44 -6.72 8.94
C HIS A 169 -22.44 -6.28 7.48
N ALA A 170 -21.30 -5.83 6.95
CA ALA A 170 -21.17 -5.45 5.55
C ALA A 170 -21.46 -6.64 4.62
N LYS A 171 -22.23 -6.38 3.58
CA LYS A 171 -22.41 -7.36 2.52
C LYS A 171 -21.12 -7.51 1.72
N PRO A 172 -20.75 -8.74 1.33
CA PRO A 172 -19.64 -8.94 0.41
C PRO A 172 -19.85 -8.15 -0.89
N ILE A 173 -18.81 -7.52 -1.39
CA ILE A 173 -18.81 -6.80 -2.67
C ILE A 173 -17.91 -7.51 -3.68
N ALA A 174 -18.34 -7.48 -4.96
CA ALA A 174 -17.52 -7.98 -6.05
C ALA A 174 -16.50 -6.90 -6.43
N ILE A 175 -15.25 -7.33 -6.62
CA ILE A 175 -14.12 -6.49 -7.01
C ILE A 175 -13.55 -7.05 -8.29
N THR A 176 -13.36 -6.20 -9.27
CA THR A 176 -12.72 -6.50 -10.54
C THR A 176 -11.27 -5.97 -10.54
N ARG A 177 -10.51 -6.32 -11.58
CA ARG A 177 -9.16 -5.78 -11.76
C ARG A 177 -9.16 -4.24 -11.88
N GLU A 178 -10.21 -3.67 -12.45
CA GLU A 178 -10.35 -2.23 -12.65
C GLU A 178 -10.54 -1.46 -11.34
N ASP A 179 -10.99 -2.13 -10.28
CA ASP A 179 -11.16 -1.52 -8.96
C ASP A 179 -9.85 -1.44 -8.17
N ILE A 180 -8.81 -2.15 -8.63
CA ILE A 180 -7.50 -2.22 -7.96
C ILE A 180 -6.58 -1.12 -8.49
N TYR A 181 -5.78 -0.52 -7.61
CA TYR A 181 -4.72 0.42 -8.00
C TYR A 181 -3.78 -0.23 -9.02
N PRO A 182 -3.40 0.46 -10.12
CA PRO A 182 -2.78 -0.17 -11.27
C PRO A 182 -1.26 -0.39 -11.13
N TYR A 183 -0.79 -0.87 -9.98
CA TYR A 183 0.59 -1.34 -9.90
C TYR A 183 0.83 -2.54 -10.82
N GLU A 184 2.09 -2.72 -11.22
CA GLU A 184 2.49 -3.90 -11.96
C GLU A 184 2.26 -5.19 -11.14
N ILE A 185 1.97 -6.28 -11.84
CA ILE A 185 1.68 -7.57 -11.18
C ILE A 185 2.88 -8.06 -10.35
N GLU A 186 4.10 -7.70 -10.71
CA GLU A 186 5.34 -8.05 -10.02
C GLU A 186 5.41 -7.42 -8.63
N TYR A 187 4.90 -6.21 -8.46
CA TYR A 187 4.75 -5.59 -7.15
C TYR A 187 3.84 -6.44 -6.23
N TYR A 188 2.67 -6.81 -6.72
CA TYR A 188 1.72 -7.61 -5.93
C TYR A 188 2.22 -9.04 -5.67
N LYS A 189 2.93 -9.65 -6.61
CA LYS A 189 3.61 -10.93 -6.39
C LYS A 189 4.63 -10.85 -5.26
N PHE A 190 5.45 -9.80 -5.28
CA PHE A 190 6.41 -9.52 -4.20
C PHE A 190 5.70 -9.40 -2.85
N VAL A 191 4.60 -8.66 -2.78
CA VAL A 191 3.80 -8.49 -1.55
C VAL A 191 3.30 -9.84 -1.03
N VAL A 192 2.68 -10.65 -1.88
CA VAL A 192 2.16 -11.97 -1.50
C VAL A 192 3.30 -12.90 -1.05
N GLU A 193 4.42 -12.95 -1.78
CA GLU A 193 5.60 -13.74 -1.41
C GLU A 193 6.11 -13.35 -0.02
N LYS A 194 6.37 -12.05 0.21
CA LYS A 194 6.92 -11.58 1.49
C LYS A 194 5.93 -11.76 2.65
N GLY A 195 4.63 -11.64 2.39
CA GLY A 195 3.59 -11.93 3.37
C GLY A 195 3.56 -13.40 3.78
N ARG A 196 3.59 -14.30 2.80
CA ARG A 196 3.66 -15.75 3.05
C ARG A 196 4.91 -16.16 3.79
N ASP A 197 6.07 -15.65 3.38
CA ASP A 197 7.35 -15.90 4.04
C ASP A 197 7.33 -15.44 5.51
N MET A 198 6.76 -14.27 5.78
CA MET A 198 6.66 -13.73 7.14
C MET A 198 5.81 -14.65 8.04
N LEU A 199 4.74 -15.23 7.51
CA LEU A 199 3.82 -16.09 8.24
C LEU A 199 4.14 -17.59 8.10
N LYS A 200 5.27 -17.91 7.46
CA LYS A 200 5.74 -19.30 7.23
C LYS A 200 4.69 -20.17 6.53
N ILE A 201 4.07 -19.61 5.51
CA ILE A 201 3.16 -20.32 4.61
C ILE A 201 3.97 -20.81 3.40
N ASN A 202 3.95 -22.10 3.12
CA ASN A 202 4.66 -22.67 1.97
C ASN A 202 4.02 -22.16 0.66
N ASN A 203 4.85 -21.68 -0.26
CA ASN A 203 4.42 -21.39 -1.61
C ASN A 203 4.16 -22.72 -2.35
N PHE A 204 2.93 -22.93 -2.83
CA PHE A 204 2.57 -24.05 -3.69
C PHE A 204 2.76 -23.69 -5.15
#